data_82a26ca83f006f4809f57c40080281b3
#
_entry.id   82a26ca83f006f4809f57c40080281b3
#
_cell.length_a   1.000
_cell.length_b   1.000
_cell.length_c   1.000
_cell.angle_alpha   90.00
_cell.angle_beta   90.00
_cell.angle_gamma   90.00
#
_symmetry.space_group_name_H-M   'P 1'
#
loop_
_entity.id
_entity.type
_entity.pdbx_description
1 polymer ?
#
loop_
_entity_poly.entity_id
_entity_poly.type
_entity_poly.pdbx_seq_one_letter_code
_entity_poly.pdbx_strand_id
1 'polypeptide(L)'
;ESEFAKVVDLIFETYKDFNITDYRCVLSLRDPEDKVKYHDDDEMWNNAENALRKVLNDIGIEYTEEIGEAAFYGPKLDVNVKPAIGNEYTLSTCQLDFCLPAKFNLTYIDKDGTKKTPVVLHRAILGSLDRFMAYILEETKGNLPLWLAPVQARICLLYTSDAADDLIGV
;
A
#
# COMPACT_ATOMS: atom_id res chain seq x y z
N GLU A 1 4.61 6.58 15.40
CA GLU A 1 3.58 5.54 15.50
C GLU A 1 2.25 6.03 14.88
N SER A 2 1.70 7.17 15.33
CA SER A 2 0.38 7.63 14.89
C SER A 2 0.27 7.89 13.38
N GLU A 3 1.30 8.42 12.73
CA GLU A 3 1.28 8.66 11.29
C GLU A 3 1.37 7.35 10.49
N PHE A 4 2.09 6.36 11.00
CA PHE A 4 2.10 5.04 10.39
C PHE A 4 0.72 4.36 10.49
N ALA A 5 0.05 4.42 11.63
CA ALA A 5 -1.31 3.93 11.81
C ALA A 5 -2.28 4.55 10.78
N LYS A 6 -2.25 5.87 10.59
CA LYS A 6 -3.07 6.56 9.59
C LYS A 6 -2.81 6.08 8.14
N VAL A 7 -1.56 5.75 7.81
CA VAL A 7 -1.24 5.19 6.49
C VAL A 7 -1.84 3.80 6.34
N VAL A 8 -1.76 2.99 7.38
CA VAL A 8 -2.35 1.64 7.39
C VAL A 8 -3.87 1.71 7.26
N ASP A 9 -4.52 2.58 8.03
CA ASP A 9 -5.96 2.83 7.92
C ASP A 9 -6.35 3.25 6.49
N LEU A 10 -5.59 4.17 5.89
CA LEU A 10 -5.85 4.61 4.51
C LEU A 10 -5.72 3.48 3.49
N ILE A 11 -4.75 2.57 3.67
CA ILE A 11 -4.61 1.38 2.81
C ILE A 11 -5.90 0.54 2.87
N PHE A 12 -6.36 0.21 4.08
CA PHE A 12 -7.50 -0.68 4.24
C PHE A 12 -8.85 -0.02 3.92
N GLU A 13 -9.02 1.28 4.16
CA GLU A 13 -10.16 2.03 3.66
C GLU A 13 -10.22 1.99 2.13
N THR A 14 -9.08 2.22 1.46
CA THR A 14 -8.99 2.13 0.01
C THR A 14 -9.29 0.72 -0.49
N TYR A 15 -8.77 -0.32 0.15
CA TYR A 15 -9.06 -1.71 -0.22
C TYR A 15 -10.55 -2.04 -0.10
N LYS A 16 -11.20 -1.52 0.92
CA LYS A 16 -12.65 -1.64 1.09
C LYS A 16 -13.42 -0.99 -0.06
N ASP A 17 -13.01 0.22 -0.48
CA ASP A 17 -13.66 0.94 -1.59
C ASP A 17 -13.57 0.18 -2.92
N PHE A 18 -12.45 -0.51 -3.15
CA PHE A 18 -12.22 -1.35 -4.33
C PHE A 18 -12.64 -2.82 -4.16
N ASN A 19 -13.17 -3.19 -2.99
CA ASN A 19 -13.53 -4.57 -2.64
C ASN A 19 -12.35 -5.55 -2.77
N ILE A 20 -11.15 -5.11 -2.39
CA ILE A 20 -9.95 -5.95 -2.35
C ILE A 20 -9.96 -6.73 -1.03
N THR A 21 -10.18 -8.03 -1.09
CA THR A 21 -10.37 -8.88 0.09
C THR A 21 -9.32 -9.97 0.25
N ASP A 22 -8.64 -10.36 -0.83
CA ASP A 22 -7.59 -11.39 -0.81
C ASP A 22 -6.20 -10.73 -0.79
N TYR A 23 -5.71 -10.49 0.42
CA TYR A 23 -4.41 -9.87 0.65
C TYR A 23 -3.71 -10.46 1.87
N ARG A 24 -2.39 -10.31 1.91
CA ARG A 24 -1.51 -10.71 3.02
C ARG A 24 -0.61 -9.54 3.42
N CYS A 25 -0.54 -9.26 4.72
CA CYS A 25 0.37 -8.27 5.27
C CYS A 25 1.72 -8.92 5.63
N VAL A 26 2.79 -8.26 5.24
CA VAL A 26 4.17 -8.70 5.50
C VAL A 26 4.94 -7.56 6.15
N LEU A 27 5.44 -7.79 7.34
CA LEU A 27 6.38 -6.89 8.01
C LEU A 27 7.80 -7.33 7.67
N SER A 28 8.44 -6.58 6.78
CA SER A 28 9.81 -6.87 6.34
C SER A 28 10.81 -6.22 7.29
N LEU A 29 11.65 -7.05 7.88
CA LEU A 29 12.63 -6.71 8.90
C LEU A 29 14.05 -6.84 8.35
N ARG A 30 15.02 -6.17 9.00
CA ARG A 30 16.43 -6.38 8.65
C ARG A 30 16.89 -7.78 9.03
N ASP A 31 17.97 -8.22 8.37
CA ASP A 31 18.82 -9.28 8.88
C ASP A 31 19.94 -8.64 9.73
N PRO A 32 19.99 -8.88 11.05
CA PRO A 32 21.00 -8.29 11.92
C PRO A 32 22.46 -8.71 11.58
N GLU A 33 22.61 -9.84 10.90
CA GLU A 33 23.92 -10.35 10.49
C GLU A 33 24.44 -9.67 9.20
N ASP A 34 23.57 -9.10 8.39
CA ASP A 34 23.94 -8.42 7.15
C ASP A 34 24.28 -6.94 7.41
N LYS A 35 25.50 -6.69 7.86
CA LYS A 35 26.04 -5.34 8.13
C LYS A 35 26.41 -4.55 6.86
N VAL A 36 26.31 -5.16 5.68
CA VAL A 36 26.64 -4.51 4.41
C VAL A 36 25.38 -3.87 3.80
N LYS A 37 24.26 -4.56 3.84
CA LYS A 37 23.01 -4.10 3.25
C LYS A 37 22.34 -3.00 4.08
N TYR A 38 22.33 -3.13 5.40
CA TYR A 38 21.54 -2.28 6.28
C TYR A 38 22.36 -1.17 6.92
N HIS A 39 21.70 -0.05 7.19
CA HIS A 39 22.30 1.05 7.95
C HIS A 39 22.74 0.58 9.33
N ASP A 40 23.99 0.90 9.71
CA ASP A 40 24.62 0.42 10.94
C ASP A 40 24.17 1.24 12.16
N ASP A 41 22.98 0.95 12.69
CA ASP A 41 22.42 1.52 13.91
C ASP A 41 21.41 0.54 14.51
N ASP A 42 21.91 -0.39 15.33
CA ASP A 42 21.11 -1.46 15.91
C ASP A 42 19.98 -0.94 16.82
N GLU A 43 20.23 0.14 17.58
CA GLU A 43 19.21 0.71 18.46
C GLU A 43 18.05 1.31 17.69
N MET A 44 18.35 2.06 16.64
CA MET A 44 17.36 2.65 15.77
C MET A 44 16.49 1.57 15.10
N TRP A 45 17.11 0.51 14.58
CA TRP A 45 16.39 -0.59 13.95
C TRP A 45 15.44 -1.28 14.93
N ASN A 46 15.92 -1.64 16.12
CA ASN A 46 15.11 -2.29 17.13
C ASN A 46 13.92 -1.42 17.55
N ASN A 47 14.15 -0.12 17.74
CA ASN A 47 13.07 0.82 18.08
C ASN A 47 12.03 0.93 16.96
N ALA A 48 12.48 1.01 15.72
CA ALA A 48 11.63 1.11 14.54
C ALA A 48 10.78 -0.14 14.32
N GLU A 49 11.40 -1.31 14.32
CA GLU A 49 10.71 -2.58 14.15
C GLU A 49 9.69 -2.83 15.26
N ASN A 50 10.06 -2.55 16.51
CA ASN A 50 9.13 -2.67 17.64
C ASN A 50 7.97 -1.68 17.58
N ALA A 51 8.22 -0.46 17.10
CA ALA A 51 7.16 0.53 16.90
C ALA A 51 6.14 0.07 15.84
N LEU A 52 6.61 -0.52 14.73
CA LEU A 52 5.71 -1.07 13.71
C LEU A 52 4.92 -2.26 14.24
N ARG A 53 5.57 -3.22 14.92
CA ARG A 53 4.89 -4.37 15.55
C ARG A 53 3.80 -3.91 16.50
N LYS A 54 4.13 -2.94 17.36
CA LYS A 54 3.17 -2.39 18.31
C LYS A 54 1.95 -1.81 17.62
N VAL A 55 2.14 -0.96 16.61
CA VAL A 55 1.02 -0.36 15.88
C VAL A 55 0.16 -1.42 15.21
N LEU A 56 0.75 -2.38 14.49
CA LEU A 56 0.01 -3.44 13.82
C LEU A 56 -0.81 -4.29 14.80
N ASN A 57 -0.24 -4.61 15.96
CA ASN A 57 -0.94 -5.33 17.01
C ASN A 57 -2.07 -4.51 17.64
N ASP A 58 -1.84 -3.20 17.90
CA ASP A 58 -2.82 -2.28 18.49
C ASP A 58 -4.06 -2.11 17.59
N ILE A 59 -3.87 -2.09 16.27
CA ILE A 59 -4.97 -2.02 15.30
C ILE A 59 -5.53 -3.40 14.89
N GLY A 60 -4.94 -4.50 15.37
CA GLY A 60 -5.46 -5.85 15.20
C GLY A 60 -5.25 -6.44 13.80
N ILE A 61 -4.20 -6.03 13.08
CA ILE A 61 -3.88 -6.56 11.76
C ILE A 61 -3.03 -7.82 11.90
N GLU A 62 -3.45 -8.89 11.25
CA GLU A 62 -2.65 -10.10 11.10
C GLU A 62 -1.55 -9.89 10.07
N TYR A 63 -0.31 -10.22 10.42
CA TYR A 63 0.84 -10.10 9.53
C TYR A 63 1.85 -11.23 9.76
N THR A 64 2.69 -11.44 8.76
CA THR A 64 3.87 -12.32 8.85
C THR A 64 5.15 -11.49 8.86
N GLU A 65 6.19 -11.95 9.54
CA GLU A 65 7.50 -11.30 9.53
C GLU A 65 8.42 -11.99 8.53
N GLU A 66 9.12 -11.20 7.71
CA GLU A 66 10.14 -11.66 6.78
C GLU A 66 11.48 -10.97 7.08
N ILE A 67 12.46 -11.76 7.56
CA ILE A 67 13.79 -11.27 7.90
C ILE A 67 14.64 -11.17 6.62
N GLY A 68 15.39 -10.06 6.51
CA GLY A 68 16.26 -9.83 5.35
C GLY A 68 15.58 -9.08 4.20
N GLU A 69 14.25 -8.85 4.26
CA GLU A 69 13.48 -8.22 3.21
C GLU A 69 13.23 -6.72 3.41
N ALA A 70 13.69 -6.15 4.53
CA ALA A 70 13.63 -4.71 4.76
C ALA A 70 14.43 -3.90 3.71
N ALA A 71 14.05 -2.63 3.55
CA ALA A 71 14.87 -1.68 2.82
C ALA A 71 16.15 -1.36 3.63
N PHE A 72 17.23 -0.95 2.97
CA PHE A 72 18.49 -0.62 3.67
C PHE A 72 18.35 0.55 4.66
N TYR A 73 17.33 1.37 4.49
CA TYR A 73 17.06 2.58 5.27
C TYR A 73 16.01 2.42 6.36
N GLY A 74 15.36 1.28 6.45
CA GLY A 74 14.35 1.04 7.49
C GLY A 74 13.41 -0.13 7.20
N PRO A 75 12.63 -0.56 8.22
CA PRO A 75 11.64 -1.61 8.08
C PRO A 75 10.43 -1.13 7.27
N LYS A 76 9.69 -2.07 6.70
CA LYS A 76 8.52 -1.78 5.88
C LYS A 76 7.38 -2.75 6.12
N LEU A 77 6.16 -2.24 5.98
CA LEU A 77 4.95 -3.04 5.82
C LEU A 77 4.63 -3.12 4.33
N ASP A 78 4.56 -4.33 3.80
CA ASP A 78 4.08 -4.61 2.46
C ASP A 78 2.70 -5.28 2.55
N VAL A 79 1.78 -4.90 1.70
CA VAL A 79 0.50 -5.59 1.54
C VAL A 79 0.46 -6.21 0.17
N ASN A 80 0.53 -7.53 0.16
CA ASN A 80 0.54 -8.35 -1.04
C ASN A 80 -0.88 -8.74 -1.38
N VAL A 81 -1.26 -8.62 -2.64
CA VAL A 81 -2.54 -9.07 -3.18
C VAL A 81 -2.32 -10.28 -4.06
N LYS A 82 -3.32 -11.15 -4.09
CA LYS A 82 -3.35 -12.29 -4.98
C LYS A 82 -4.43 -12.07 -6.03
N PRO A 83 -4.06 -11.65 -7.25
CA PRO A 83 -5.04 -11.44 -8.31
C PRO A 83 -5.67 -12.76 -8.73
N ALA A 84 -6.85 -12.68 -9.38
CA ALA A 84 -7.56 -13.84 -9.90
C ALA A 84 -6.72 -14.66 -10.90
N ILE A 85 -5.80 -14.00 -11.60
CA ILE A 85 -4.86 -14.62 -12.53
C ILE A 85 -3.45 -14.10 -12.20
N GLY A 86 -2.53 -15.04 -11.96
CA GLY A 86 -1.13 -14.70 -11.74
C GLY A 86 -0.61 -14.98 -10.34
N ASN A 87 0.57 -14.44 -10.06
CA ASN A 87 1.27 -14.59 -8.80
C ASN A 87 0.95 -13.43 -7.85
N GLU A 88 1.04 -13.72 -6.56
CA GLU A 88 1.01 -12.71 -5.50
C GLU A 88 2.07 -11.63 -5.76
N TYR A 89 1.72 -10.36 -5.53
CA TYR A 89 2.66 -9.24 -5.61
C TYR A 89 2.27 -8.12 -4.64
N THR A 90 3.24 -7.29 -4.28
CA THR A 90 3.02 -6.13 -3.41
C THR A 90 2.23 -5.04 -4.16
N LEU A 91 1.04 -4.72 -3.65
CA LEU A 91 0.23 -3.61 -4.14
C LEU A 91 0.47 -2.35 -3.31
N SER A 92 0.44 -2.48 -2.00
CA SER A 92 0.65 -1.35 -1.08
C SER A 92 1.90 -1.54 -0.26
N THR A 93 2.54 -0.43 0.09
CA THR A 93 3.70 -0.44 0.99
C THR A 93 3.73 0.82 1.86
N CYS A 94 4.23 0.67 3.07
CA CYS A 94 4.58 1.78 3.95
C CYS A 94 5.96 1.51 4.56
N GLN A 95 6.92 2.35 4.26
CA GLN A 95 8.34 2.16 4.59
C GLN A 95 8.80 3.29 5.50
N LEU A 96 9.43 2.93 6.62
CA LEU A 96 10.12 3.89 7.47
C LEU A 96 11.52 4.19 6.92
N ASP A 97 11.90 5.45 6.97
CA ASP A 97 13.22 5.91 6.53
C ASP A 97 13.83 6.85 7.55
N PHE A 98 14.89 6.38 8.19
CA PHE A 98 15.69 7.15 9.14
C PHE A 98 17.00 7.61 8.53
N CYS A 99 17.45 6.97 7.46
CA CYS A 99 18.78 7.12 6.90
C CYS A 99 18.86 8.31 5.95
N LEU A 100 17.96 8.40 4.97
CA LEU A 100 18.03 9.43 3.94
C LEU A 100 17.82 10.85 4.49
N PRO A 101 16.88 11.12 5.43
CA PRO A 101 16.77 12.43 6.02
C PRO A 101 18.05 12.93 6.67
N ALA A 102 18.77 12.05 7.37
CA ALA A 102 20.06 12.40 7.97
C ALA A 102 21.15 12.65 6.92
N LYS A 103 21.22 11.80 5.88
CA LYS A 103 22.19 11.95 4.77
C LYS A 103 21.98 13.24 3.97
N PHE A 104 20.72 13.67 3.80
CA PHE A 104 20.38 14.92 3.12
C PHE A 104 20.35 16.13 4.05
N ASN A 105 20.72 15.97 5.33
CA ASN A 105 20.67 17.04 6.34
C ASN A 105 19.29 17.71 6.43
N LEU A 106 18.21 16.94 6.27
CA LEU A 106 16.86 17.46 6.43
C LEU A 106 16.60 17.77 7.89
N THR A 107 16.09 18.97 8.16
CA THR A 107 15.75 19.39 9.52
C THR A 107 14.40 20.09 9.55
N TYR A 108 13.74 20.00 10.70
CA TYR A 108 12.56 20.78 11.02
C TYR A 108 12.73 21.43 12.39
N ILE A 109 11.95 22.48 12.65
CA ILE A 109 11.90 23.10 13.98
C ILE A 109 10.78 22.42 14.78
N ASP A 110 11.16 21.77 15.86
CA ASP A 110 10.21 21.14 16.75
C ASP A 110 9.51 22.17 17.66
N LYS A 111 8.48 21.75 18.38
CA LYS A 111 7.67 22.58 19.28
C LYS A 111 8.50 23.25 20.38
N ASP A 112 9.62 22.66 20.74
CA ASP A 112 10.59 23.19 21.71
C ASP A 112 11.57 24.20 21.11
N GLY A 113 11.44 24.55 19.82
CA GLY A 113 12.31 25.46 19.09
C GLY A 113 13.65 24.87 18.65
N THR A 114 13.89 23.58 18.89
CA THR A 114 15.12 22.90 18.48
C THR A 114 15.02 22.36 17.06
N LYS A 115 16.17 22.26 16.38
CA LYS A 115 16.27 21.57 15.09
C LYS A 115 16.36 20.07 15.31
N LYS A 116 15.49 19.31 14.64
CA LYS A 116 15.52 17.86 14.66
C LYS A 116 15.50 17.28 13.24
N THR A 117 16.07 16.10 13.06
CA THR A 117 15.98 15.35 11.80
C THR A 117 14.63 14.62 11.74
N PRO A 118 13.85 14.75 10.66
CA PRO A 118 12.58 14.04 10.52
C PRO A 118 12.82 12.57 10.23
N VAL A 119 11.80 11.76 10.54
CA VAL A 119 11.63 10.42 9.97
C VAL A 119 10.67 10.52 8.79
N VAL A 120 10.99 9.87 7.68
CA VAL A 120 10.14 9.87 6.47
C VAL A 120 9.37 8.57 6.38
N LEU A 121 8.10 8.67 6.02
CA LEU A 121 7.26 7.54 5.65
C LEU A 121 7.07 7.56 4.12
N HIS A 122 7.71 6.63 3.43
CA HIS A 122 7.43 6.39 2.02
C HIS A 122 6.19 5.50 1.93
N ARG A 123 5.20 5.90 1.15
CA ARG A 123 3.98 5.12 1.00
C ARG A 123 3.54 5.01 -0.45
N ALA A 124 3.03 3.85 -0.81
CA ALA A 124 2.26 3.62 -2.01
C ALA A 124 0.99 2.86 -1.61
N ILE A 125 -0.17 3.41 -1.92
CA ILE A 125 -1.47 2.81 -1.53
C ILE A 125 -1.91 1.78 -2.57
N LEU A 126 -1.86 2.13 -3.85
CA LEU A 126 -2.29 1.28 -4.96
C LEU A 126 -1.15 0.94 -5.93
N GLY A 127 0.09 1.09 -5.48
CA GLY A 127 1.28 0.88 -6.30
C GLY A 127 1.39 1.88 -7.45
N SER A 128 1.68 1.41 -8.67
CA SER A 128 1.67 2.23 -9.87
C SER A 128 0.30 2.19 -10.55
N LEU A 129 -0.03 3.27 -11.27
CA LEU A 129 -1.30 3.38 -11.99
C LEU A 129 -1.52 2.21 -12.95
N ASP A 130 -0.54 1.89 -13.79
CA ASP A 130 -0.66 0.82 -14.78
C ASP A 130 -0.90 -0.55 -14.14
N ARG A 131 -0.17 -0.85 -13.07
CA ARG A 131 -0.31 -2.12 -12.35
C ARG A 131 -1.66 -2.22 -11.66
N PHE A 132 -2.12 -1.14 -11.05
CA PHE A 132 -3.43 -1.12 -10.41
C PHE A 132 -4.56 -1.22 -11.43
N MET A 133 -4.46 -0.54 -12.57
CA MET A 133 -5.43 -0.66 -13.66
C MET A 133 -5.52 -2.10 -14.17
N ALA A 134 -4.39 -2.77 -14.35
CA ALA A 134 -4.39 -4.18 -14.72
C ALA A 134 -5.11 -5.04 -13.68
N TYR A 135 -4.76 -4.85 -12.40
CA TYR A 135 -5.38 -5.56 -11.27
C TYR A 135 -6.91 -5.41 -11.27
N ILE A 136 -7.41 -4.18 -11.29
CA ILE A 136 -8.85 -3.95 -11.17
C ILE A 136 -9.62 -4.47 -12.39
N LEU A 137 -9.04 -4.39 -13.60
CA LEU A 137 -9.64 -4.94 -14.80
C LEU A 137 -9.71 -6.47 -14.77
N GLU A 138 -8.69 -7.13 -14.24
CA GLU A 138 -8.69 -8.60 -14.04
C GLU A 138 -9.74 -9.02 -13.00
N GLU A 139 -9.76 -8.38 -11.83
CA GLU A 139 -10.69 -8.69 -10.75
C GLU A 139 -12.16 -8.49 -11.15
N THR A 140 -12.44 -7.40 -11.86
CA THR A 140 -13.80 -7.07 -12.29
C THR A 140 -14.18 -7.68 -13.63
N LYS A 141 -13.24 -8.35 -14.33
CA LYS A 141 -13.42 -8.85 -15.71
C LYS A 141 -13.87 -7.75 -16.66
N GLY A 142 -13.38 -6.52 -16.43
CA GLY A 142 -13.77 -5.32 -17.16
C GLY A 142 -15.11 -4.69 -16.75
N ASN A 143 -15.88 -5.30 -15.86
CA ASN A 143 -17.12 -4.75 -15.33
C ASN A 143 -16.81 -3.85 -14.12
N LEU A 144 -16.33 -2.65 -14.41
CA LEU A 144 -15.97 -1.67 -13.38
C LEU A 144 -17.20 -1.23 -12.59
N PRO A 145 -17.07 -0.94 -11.28
CA PRO A 145 -18.15 -0.36 -10.51
C PRO A 145 -18.56 1.00 -11.11
N LEU A 146 -19.81 1.38 -10.95
CA LEU A 146 -20.41 2.55 -11.59
C LEU A 146 -19.58 3.82 -11.37
N TRP A 147 -19.08 4.05 -10.16
CA TRP A 147 -18.29 5.24 -9.81
C TRP A 147 -16.93 5.31 -10.49
N LEU A 148 -16.39 4.16 -10.93
CA LEU A 148 -15.10 4.06 -11.62
C LEU A 148 -15.24 3.89 -13.13
N ALA A 149 -16.44 3.54 -13.62
CA ALA A 149 -16.67 3.30 -15.03
C ALA A 149 -16.52 4.59 -15.86
N PRO A 150 -15.74 4.57 -16.97
CA PRO A 150 -15.59 5.75 -17.82
C PRO A 150 -16.91 6.22 -18.45
N VAL A 151 -17.82 5.28 -18.73
CA VAL A 151 -19.18 5.55 -19.20
C VAL A 151 -20.15 4.98 -18.17
N GLN A 152 -20.76 5.85 -17.38
CA GLN A 152 -21.65 5.46 -16.28
C GLN A 152 -23.09 5.19 -16.74
N ALA A 153 -23.51 5.81 -17.83
CA ALA A 153 -24.82 5.61 -18.44
C ALA A 153 -24.75 5.81 -19.95
N ARG A 154 -25.44 4.98 -20.69
CA ARG A 154 -25.58 5.11 -22.14
C ARG A 154 -27.06 5.10 -22.50
N ILE A 155 -27.51 6.13 -23.20
CA ILE A 155 -28.87 6.22 -23.70
C ILE A 155 -28.85 5.90 -25.18
N CYS A 156 -29.62 4.87 -25.58
CA CYS A 156 -29.82 4.50 -26.98
C CYS A 156 -31.22 4.86 -27.43
N LEU A 157 -31.36 5.31 -28.66
CA LEU A 157 -32.67 5.44 -29.29
C LEU A 157 -33.10 4.06 -29.81
N LEU A 158 -34.24 3.60 -29.33
CA LEU A 158 -34.93 2.44 -29.92
C LEU A 158 -35.78 2.96 -31.09
N TYR A 159 -35.34 2.71 -32.31
CA TYR A 159 -36.17 2.91 -33.50
C TYR A 159 -37.06 1.68 -33.62
N THR A 160 -38.29 1.83 -33.11
CA THR A 160 -39.18 0.70 -33.03
C THR A 160 -40.15 0.64 -34.18
N SER A 161 -39.87 -0.11 -35.20
CA SER A 161 -40.93 -0.93 -35.80
C SER A 161 -40.91 -2.34 -35.16
N ASP A 162 -39.84 -2.72 -34.51
CA ASP A 162 -39.76 -4.02 -33.83
C ASP A 162 -38.70 -3.97 -32.70
N ALA A 163 -39.15 -3.53 -31.53
CA ALA A 163 -38.28 -3.48 -30.33
C ALA A 163 -37.88 -4.85 -29.81
N ALA A 164 -38.42 -5.94 -30.36
CA ALA A 164 -38.08 -7.30 -30.00
C ALA A 164 -36.88 -7.82 -30.79
N ASP A 165 -36.58 -7.26 -31.96
CA ASP A 165 -35.43 -7.68 -32.76
C ASP A 165 -34.14 -6.93 -32.46
N ASP A 166 -34.22 -5.82 -31.70
CA ASP A 166 -33.05 -5.03 -31.25
C ASP A 166 -32.47 -5.57 -29.90
N LEU A 167 -32.71 -6.80 -29.57
CA LEU A 167 -31.92 -7.53 -28.57
C LEU A 167 -30.53 -7.87 -29.11
N ILE A 168 -29.88 -6.92 -29.73
CA ILE A 168 -28.45 -6.97 -29.93
C ILE A 168 -27.86 -6.62 -28.58
N GLY A 169 -27.60 -7.66 -27.84
CA GLY A 169 -26.90 -7.58 -26.57
C GLY A 169 -25.62 -6.77 -26.71
N VAL A 170 -25.49 -5.81 -25.85
CA VAL A 170 -24.22 -5.18 -25.52
C VAL A 170 -23.48 -6.09 -24.56
#